data_b3850544e0fcc1a500594d8910ab53a3
#
_entry.id   b3850544e0fcc1a500594d8910ab53a3
#
_cell.length_a   1.000
_cell.length_b   1.000
_cell.length_c   1.000
_cell.angle_alpha   90.00
_cell.angle_beta   90.00
_cell.angle_gamma   90.00
#
_symmetry.space_group_name_H-M   'P 1'
#
loop_
_entity.id
_entity.type
_entity.pdbx_description
1 polymer ?
#
loop_
_entity_poly.entity_id
_entity_poly.type
_entity_poly.pdbx_seq_one_letter_code
_entity_poly.pdbx_strand_id
1 'polypeptide(L)'
;SVLESEFLSFDGRRGTSRSDPSIHRNPGREKELNIAYRFRIYPTEEQKILLGKTFGCCRFLYNQMLNDKIQEYKKTKKMLKNTPAMYKKAYPFLKEVDSLALANVQLHLEKAYKNFFRDPKVGFPRFKSKHHSKNSYTTNVVNGNILVEGNRIRLPKLKWISMKKHREPAENCRLKSVT
;
A
#
# COMPACT_ATOMS: atom_id res chain seq x y z
N SER A 1 2.14 20.10 11.95
CA SER A 1 1.83 18.69 12.19
C SER A 1 2.86 17.84 11.47
N VAL A 2 3.67 17.14 12.24
CA VAL A 2 4.68 16.22 11.74
C VAL A 2 3.92 15.06 11.10
N LEU A 3 3.97 14.95 9.78
CA LEU A 3 3.58 13.74 9.09
C LEU A 3 4.58 12.67 9.53
N GLU A 4 4.20 11.86 10.52
CA GLU A 4 4.98 10.70 10.92
C GLU A 4 4.90 9.69 9.79
N SER A 5 6.02 9.48 9.22
CA SER A 5 6.29 8.65 8.08
C SER A 5 6.32 7.17 8.43
N GLU A 6 6.10 6.52 7.72
CA GLU A 6 5.62 5.45 6.90
C GLU A 6 6.58 4.30 6.67
N PHE A 7 6.00 3.11 6.51
CA PHE A 7 6.68 1.83 6.48
C PHE A 7 7.23 1.53 5.09
N LEU A 8 8.53 1.28 4.99
CA LEU A 8 9.15 0.59 3.87
C LEU A 8 9.03 -0.92 4.11
N SER A 9 8.30 -1.64 3.29
CA SER A 9 8.22 -3.09 3.36
C SER A 9 9.24 -3.70 2.38
N PHE A 10 10.17 -4.47 2.91
CA PHE A 10 11.19 -5.18 2.14
C PHE A 10 10.88 -6.67 2.11
N ASP A 11 11.04 -7.30 0.94
CA ASP A 11 10.98 -8.74 0.76
C ASP A 11 12.41 -9.30 0.88
N GLY A 12 12.70 -10.01 1.96
CA GLY A 12 14.04 -10.54 2.23
C GLY A 12 14.09 -12.05 2.01
N ARG A 13 14.92 -12.50 1.08
CA ARG A 13 15.36 -13.90 1.04
C ARG A 13 16.51 -14.08 2.05
N ARG A 14 16.25 -14.72 3.18
CA ARG A 14 17.35 -15.26 3.99
C ARG A 14 17.81 -16.57 3.38
N GLY A 15 18.96 -16.56 2.75
CA GLY A 15 19.74 -17.77 2.57
C GLY A 15 20.19 -18.27 3.95
N THR A 16 19.67 -19.37 4.41
CA THR A 16 20.14 -20.03 5.64
C THR A 16 21.44 -20.78 5.34
N SER A 17 22.57 -20.17 5.62
CA SER A 17 23.80 -20.92 5.82
C SER A 17 23.85 -21.40 7.28
N ARG A 18 23.36 -22.58 7.54
CA ARG A 18 23.79 -23.50 8.59
C ARG A 18 23.32 -24.89 8.19
N SER A 19 24.25 -25.70 7.81
CA SER A 19 24.14 -27.13 7.57
C SER A 19 23.87 -27.87 8.88
N ASP A 20 22.65 -28.35 9.02
CA ASP A 20 22.29 -29.40 9.96
C ASP A 20 21.83 -30.61 9.12
N PRO A 21 22.54 -31.77 9.16
CA PRO A 21 22.34 -32.86 8.20
C PRO A 21 21.14 -33.77 8.46
N SER A 22 20.32 -33.54 9.46
CA SER A 22 19.34 -34.52 9.95
C SER A 22 17.87 -34.28 9.66
N ILE A 23 17.54 -33.29 8.83
CA ILE A 23 16.13 -33.02 8.47
C ILE A 23 15.93 -33.16 6.97
N HIS A 24 15.27 -34.21 6.52
CA HIS A 24 14.74 -34.33 5.17
C HIS A 24 13.77 -33.16 4.88
N ARG A 25 14.27 -32.09 4.29
CA ARG A 25 13.47 -30.95 3.83
C ARG A 25 13.17 -31.14 2.35
N ASN A 26 11.88 -31.10 2.04
CA ASN A 26 11.40 -30.96 0.66
C ASN A 26 12.07 -29.72 0.01
N PRO A 27 12.79 -29.83 -1.12
CA PRO A 27 13.48 -28.70 -1.75
C PRO A 27 12.52 -27.91 -2.62
N GLY A 28 11.55 -27.16 -2.07
CA GLY A 28 10.54 -26.56 -2.91
C GLY A 28 9.88 -25.25 -2.47
N ARG A 29 10.14 -24.75 -1.28
CA ARG A 29 9.61 -23.46 -0.83
C ARG A 29 10.50 -22.80 0.20
N GLU A 30 11.46 -22.03 -0.26
CA GLU A 30 12.07 -21.00 0.62
C GLU A 30 10.95 -20.06 1.09
N LYS A 31 10.73 -20.01 2.38
CA LYS A 31 9.76 -19.06 2.96
C LYS A 31 10.29 -17.65 2.75
N GLU A 32 9.68 -16.92 1.84
CA GLU A 32 9.92 -15.48 1.72
C GLU A 32 9.48 -14.81 3.03
N LEU A 33 10.42 -14.17 3.72
CA LEU A 33 10.15 -13.41 4.93
C LEU A 33 9.97 -11.93 4.58
N ASN A 34 8.78 -11.39 4.81
CA ASN A 34 8.53 -9.95 4.66
C ASN A 34 9.03 -9.21 5.90
N ILE A 35 9.93 -8.26 5.72
CA ILE A 35 10.47 -7.40 6.77
C ILE A 35 10.02 -5.97 6.52
N ALA A 36 9.50 -5.30 7.55
CA ALA A 36 9.11 -3.90 7.47
C ALA A 36 10.15 -3.01 8.18
N TYR A 37 10.59 -1.97 7.49
CA TYR A 37 11.43 -0.92 8.03
C TYR A 37 10.65 0.38 8.07
N ARG A 38 10.79 1.14 9.16
CA ARG A 38 10.14 2.44 9.33
C ARG A 38 11.18 3.53 9.36
N PHE A 39 11.07 4.49 8.42
CA PHE A 39 11.96 5.65 8.34
C PHE A 39 11.14 6.95 8.36
N ARG A 40 11.69 7.99 8.96
CA ARG A 40 11.08 9.31 8.93
C ARG A 40 11.47 10.01 7.63
N ILE A 41 10.47 10.57 6.94
CA ILE A 41 10.67 11.39 5.73
C ILE A 41 10.46 12.87 6.03
N TYR A 42 11.07 13.72 5.21
CA TYR A 42 11.02 15.18 5.31
C TYR A 42 10.57 15.77 3.97
N PRO A 43 9.25 15.74 3.67
CA PRO A 43 8.73 16.27 2.43
C PRO A 43 8.76 17.80 2.43
N THR A 44 8.98 18.40 1.26
CA THR A 44 8.80 19.84 1.01
C THR A 44 7.32 20.23 1.13
N GLU A 45 7.01 21.53 1.15
CA GLU A 45 5.60 21.98 1.21
C GLU A 45 4.79 21.50 0.00
N GLU A 46 5.37 21.53 -1.20
CA GLU A 46 4.72 21.02 -2.41
C GLU A 46 4.46 19.50 -2.30
N GLN A 47 5.41 18.75 -1.77
CA GLN A 47 5.27 17.32 -1.55
C GLN A 47 4.23 17.00 -0.47
N LYS A 48 4.12 17.80 0.58
CA LYS A 48 3.08 17.68 1.61
C LYS A 48 1.68 17.90 1.01
N ILE A 49 1.54 18.89 0.13
CA ILE A 49 0.28 19.14 -0.59
C ILE A 49 -0.09 17.93 -1.44
N LEU A 50 0.86 17.37 -2.20
CA LEU A 50 0.61 16.22 -3.04
C LEU A 50 0.34 14.93 -2.23
N LEU A 51 1.00 14.74 -1.10
CA LEU A 51 0.69 13.68 -0.14
C LEU A 51 -0.74 13.82 0.39
N GLY A 52 -1.14 15.02 0.80
CA GLY A 52 -2.51 15.31 1.24
C GLY A 52 -3.56 15.02 0.15
N LYS A 53 -3.28 15.40 -1.10
CA LYS A 53 -4.12 15.04 -2.25
C LYS A 53 -4.19 13.52 -2.43
N THR A 54 -3.08 12.82 -2.32
CA THR A 54 -3.02 11.36 -2.46
C THR A 54 -3.85 10.67 -1.39
N PHE A 55 -3.74 11.08 -0.12
CA PHE A 55 -4.58 10.56 0.96
C PHE A 55 -6.07 10.83 0.71
N GLY A 56 -6.40 12.03 0.26
CA GLY A 56 -7.76 12.43 -0.10
C GLY A 56 -8.34 11.59 -1.23
N CYS A 57 -7.58 11.40 -2.31
CA CYS A 57 -7.97 10.58 -3.46
C CYS A 57 -8.16 9.11 -3.08
N CYS A 58 -7.26 8.54 -2.30
CA CYS A 58 -7.37 7.15 -1.83
C CYS A 58 -8.61 6.95 -0.96
N ARG A 59 -8.89 7.87 -0.04
CA ARG A 59 -10.08 7.82 0.80
C ARG A 59 -11.37 7.99 -0.01
N PHE A 60 -11.40 8.97 -0.91
CA PHE A 60 -12.53 9.21 -1.80
C PHE A 60 -12.83 7.96 -2.64
N LEU A 61 -11.81 7.42 -3.31
CA LEU A 61 -11.96 6.23 -4.15
C LEU A 61 -12.45 5.02 -3.36
N TYR A 62 -11.88 4.78 -2.17
CA TYR A 62 -12.34 3.70 -1.30
C TYR A 62 -13.82 3.81 -0.97
N ASN A 63 -14.25 5.02 -0.57
CA ASN A 63 -15.64 5.25 -0.19
C ASN A 63 -16.59 5.13 -1.39
N GLN A 64 -16.19 5.66 -2.53
CA GLN A 64 -16.99 5.56 -3.75
C GLN A 64 -17.15 4.11 -4.21
N MET A 65 -16.04 3.36 -4.24
CA MET A 65 -16.08 1.93 -4.60
C MET A 65 -16.93 1.11 -3.62
N LEU A 66 -16.82 1.38 -2.32
CA LEU A 66 -17.63 0.71 -1.30
C LEU A 66 -19.12 1.04 -1.47
N ASN A 67 -19.45 2.33 -1.64
CA ASN A 67 -20.83 2.76 -1.86
C ASN A 67 -21.46 2.05 -3.08
N ASP A 68 -20.76 2.05 -4.21
CA ASP A 68 -21.27 1.47 -5.44
C ASP A 68 -21.46 -0.06 -5.30
N LYS A 69 -20.56 -0.75 -4.60
CA LYS A 69 -20.74 -2.18 -4.27
C LYS A 69 -22.00 -2.42 -3.41
N ILE A 70 -22.25 -1.56 -2.42
CA ILE A 70 -23.45 -1.66 -1.56
C ILE A 70 -24.70 -1.41 -2.37
N GLN A 71 -24.75 -0.36 -3.21
CA GLN A 71 -25.92 -0.02 -4.00
C GLN A 71 -26.22 -1.09 -5.04
N GLU A 72 -25.21 -1.60 -5.73
CA GLU A 72 -25.40 -2.68 -6.71
C GLU A 72 -25.91 -3.95 -6.06
N TYR A 73 -25.36 -4.33 -4.91
CA TYR A 73 -25.82 -5.51 -4.18
C TYR A 73 -27.27 -5.38 -3.70
N LYS A 74 -27.71 -4.18 -3.28
CA LYS A 74 -29.11 -3.94 -2.92
C LYS A 74 -30.06 -4.18 -4.09
N LYS A 75 -29.65 -3.79 -5.31
CA LYS A 75 -30.45 -3.91 -6.54
C LYS A 75 -30.44 -5.32 -7.11
N THR A 76 -29.27 -5.91 -7.27
CA THR A 76 -29.08 -7.12 -8.07
C THR A 76 -28.72 -8.36 -7.25
N LYS A 77 -28.39 -8.21 -5.94
CA LYS A 77 -27.83 -9.26 -5.08
C LYS A 77 -26.50 -9.83 -5.59
N LYS A 78 -25.84 -9.12 -6.50
CA LYS A 78 -24.53 -9.49 -7.06
C LYS A 78 -23.45 -8.52 -6.60
N MET A 79 -22.23 -9.04 -6.41
CA MET A 79 -21.07 -8.19 -6.06
C MET A 79 -20.56 -7.47 -7.31
N LEU A 80 -20.52 -6.14 -7.24
CA LEU A 80 -19.96 -5.30 -8.29
C LEU A 80 -18.43 -5.48 -8.39
N LYS A 81 -17.95 -5.75 -9.60
CA LYS A 81 -16.51 -5.73 -9.93
C LYS A 81 -16.15 -4.35 -10.47
N ASN A 82 -15.79 -3.43 -9.60
CA ASN A 82 -15.34 -2.09 -9.96
C ASN A 82 -13.83 -1.94 -9.81
N THR A 83 -13.24 -1.10 -10.64
CA THR A 83 -11.79 -0.85 -10.68
C THR A 83 -11.49 0.65 -10.62
N PRO A 84 -10.30 1.08 -10.15
CA PRO A 84 -9.93 2.50 -10.13
C PRO A 84 -9.98 3.18 -11.49
N ALA A 85 -9.74 2.44 -12.58
CA ALA A 85 -9.79 2.96 -13.94
C ALA A 85 -11.17 3.52 -14.32
N MET A 86 -12.23 2.87 -13.86
CA MET A 86 -13.62 3.32 -14.10
C MET A 86 -13.86 4.69 -13.45
N TYR A 87 -13.32 4.92 -12.27
CA TYR A 87 -13.49 6.18 -11.54
C TYR A 87 -12.63 7.32 -12.06
N LYS A 88 -11.45 7.03 -12.64
CA LYS A 88 -10.59 8.06 -13.27
C LYS A 88 -11.25 8.74 -14.46
N LYS A 89 -12.19 8.07 -15.12
CA LYS A 89 -12.98 8.65 -16.21
C LYS A 89 -14.00 9.65 -15.68
N ALA A 90 -14.72 9.28 -14.63
CA ALA A 90 -15.73 10.11 -13.99
C ALA A 90 -15.12 11.22 -13.12
N TYR A 91 -13.95 10.97 -12.52
CA TYR A 91 -13.27 11.86 -11.57
C TYR A 91 -11.82 12.11 -12.04
N PRO A 92 -11.59 13.06 -12.97
CA PRO A 92 -10.27 13.31 -13.57
C PRO A 92 -9.16 13.65 -12.56
N PHE A 93 -9.48 14.26 -11.42
CA PHE A 93 -8.51 14.60 -10.37
C PHE A 93 -7.78 13.36 -9.81
N LEU A 94 -8.34 12.16 -9.93
CA LEU A 94 -7.67 10.92 -9.55
C LEU A 94 -6.43 10.62 -10.42
N LYS A 95 -6.27 11.26 -11.57
CA LYS A 95 -5.09 11.11 -12.42
C LYS A 95 -3.87 11.90 -11.92
N GLU A 96 -4.08 12.85 -11.01
CA GLU A 96 -3.00 13.66 -10.44
C GLU A 96 -2.09 12.87 -9.50
N VAL A 97 -2.61 11.79 -8.90
CA VAL A 97 -1.92 10.99 -7.91
C VAL A 97 -1.39 9.67 -8.48
N ASP A 98 -0.58 8.97 -7.69
CA ASP A 98 -0.01 7.68 -8.08
C ASP A 98 -1.09 6.63 -8.37
N SER A 99 -1.04 6.06 -9.56
CA SER A 99 -1.98 5.02 -10.01
C SER A 99 -1.88 3.74 -9.20
N LEU A 100 -0.69 3.38 -8.71
CA LEU A 100 -0.48 2.21 -7.88
C LEU A 100 -1.06 2.41 -6.47
N ALA A 101 -1.04 3.64 -5.96
CA ALA A 101 -1.75 3.98 -4.72
C ALA A 101 -3.26 3.72 -4.85
N LEU A 102 -3.85 4.10 -5.98
CA LEU A 102 -5.26 3.84 -6.27
C LEU A 102 -5.56 2.34 -6.48
N ALA A 103 -4.66 1.60 -7.13
CA ALA A 103 -4.80 0.15 -7.27
C ALA A 103 -4.78 -0.56 -5.90
N ASN A 104 -3.93 -0.12 -4.98
CA ASN A 104 -3.91 -0.65 -3.62
C ASN A 104 -5.20 -0.36 -2.84
N VAL A 105 -5.91 0.73 -3.13
CA VAL A 105 -7.24 1.00 -2.55
C VAL A 105 -8.21 -0.12 -2.89
N GLN A 106 -8.25 -0.56 -4.15
CA GLN A 106 -9.07 -1.70 -4.57
C GLN A 106 -8.70 -2.97 -3.80
N LEU A 107 -7.39 -3.30 -3.73
CA LEU A 107 -6.91 -4.49 -3.02
C LEU A 107 -7.27 -4.45 -1.53
N HIS A 108 -7.18 -3.29 -0.89
CA HIS A 108 -7.58 -3.13 0.51
C HIS A 108 -9.08 -3.34 0.73
N LEU A 109 -9.91 -2.82 -0.16
CA LEU A 109 -11.36 -3.02 -0.10
C LEU A 109 -11.73 -4.49 -0.34
N GLU A 110 -11.13 -5.13 -1.33
CA GLU A 110 -11.33 -6.57 -1.61
C GLU A 110 -10.88 -7.43 -0.43
N LYS A 111 -9.75 -7.10 0.20
CA LYS A 111 -9.28 -7.78 1.42
C LYS A 111 -10.26 -7.59 2.58
N ALA A 112 -10.83 -6.40 2.75
CA ALA A 112 -11.82 -6.14 3.80
C ALA A 112 -13.09 -6.99 3.59
N TYR A 113 -13.60 -7.10 2.37
CA TYR A 113 -14.71 -8.00 2.04
C TYR A 113 -14.36 -9.47 2.26
N LYS A 114 -13.18 -9.90 1.80
CA LYS A 114 -12.71 -11.28 1.99
C LYS A 114 -12.62 -11.64 3.48
N ASN A 115 -12.12 -10.73 4.30
CA ASN A 115 -12.05 -10.93 5.75
C ASN A 115 -13.45 -11.03 6.37
N PHE A 116 -14.39 -10.16 5.98
CA PHE A 116 -15.77 -10.19 6.44
C PHE A 116 -16.48 -11.50 6.07
N PHE A 117 -16.30 -11.98 4.83
CA PHE A 117 -16.92 -13.26 4.41
C PHE A 117 -16.29 -14.47 5.09
N ARG A 118 -15.01 -14.39 5.46
CA ARG A 118 -14.34 -15.46 6.21
C ARG A 118 -14.76 -15.49 7.66
N ASP A 119 -14.89 -14.33 8.29
CA ASP A 119 -15.26 -14.17 9.70
C ASP A 119 -16.11 -12.90 9.88
N PRO A 120 -17.46 -13.03 9.96
CA PRO A 120 -18.34 -11.87 10.14
C PRO A 120 -18.08 -11.04 11.41
N LYS A 121 -17.41 -11.62 12.43
CA LYS A 121 -17.02 -10.90 13.66
C LYS A 121 -16.07 -9.75 13.38
N VAL A 122 -15.31 -9.80 12.29
CA VAL A 122 -14.43 -8.69 11.83
C VAL A 122 -15.24 -7.44 11.47
N GLY A 123 -16.52 -7.62 11.13
CA GLY A 123 -17.42 -6.54 10.75
C GLY A 123 -17.36 -6.20 9.26
N PHE A 124 -18.44 -5.59 8.77
CA PHE A 124 -18.56 -5.15 7.39
C PHE A 124 -17.60 -4.00 7.09
N PRO A 125 -17.05 -3.86 5.86
CA PRO A 125 -16.20 -2.75 5.47
C PRO A 125 -16.88 -1.40 5.76
N ARG A 126 -16.15 -0.49 6.42
CA ARG A 126 -16.68 0.82 6.84
C ARG A 126 -16.14 1.93 5.95
N PHE A 127 -16.94 2.98 5.75
CA PHE A 127 -16.48 4.20 5.11
C PHE A 127 -15.34 4.85 5.90
N LYS A 128 -14.38 5.41 5.18
CA LYS A 128 -13.24 6.12 5.78
C LYS A 128 -13.57 7.60 5.94
N SER A 129 -13.31 8.15 7.12
CA SER A 129 -13.45 9.59 7.39
C SER A 129 -12.08 10.28 7.46
N LYS A 130 -12.06 11.61 7.27
CA LYS A 130 -10.84 12.42 7.39
C LYS A 130 -10.26 12.40 8.81
N HIS A 131 -11.13 12.37 9.81
CA HIS A 131 -10.73 12.53 11.21
C HIS A 131 -10.44 11.21 11.93
N HIS A 132 -11.10 10.12 11.52
CA HIS A 132 -10.98 8.83 12.21
C HIS A 132 -10.17 7.77 11.42
N SER A 133 -9.78 8.08 10.20
CA SER A 133 -8.94 7.16 9.41
C SER A 133 -7.51 7.63 9.35
N LYS A 134 -6.56 6.70 9.45
CA LYS A 134 -5.14 7.02 9.24
C LYS A 134 -4.94 7.55 7.81
N ASN A 135 -4.21 8.65 7.69
CA ASN A 135 -3.78 9.18 6.40
C ASN A 135 -2.58 8.35 5.92
N SER A 136 -2.84 7.34 5.15
CA SER A 136 -1.82 6.47 4.58
C SER A 136 -2.24 5.95 3.21
N TYR A 137 -1.27 5.65 2.37
CA TYR A 137 -1.47 4.92 1.12
C TYR A 137 -0.29 3.98 0.89
N THR A 138 -0.51 2.94 0.12
CA THR A 138 0.53 1.99 -0.26
C THR A 138 0.80 2.10 -1.75
N THR A 139 2.08 2.10 -2.13
CA THR A 139 2.53 2.01 -3.52
C THR A 139 3.54 0.88 -3.68
N ASN A 140 3.48 0.17 -4.79
CA ASN A 140 4.31 -0.99 -5.04
C ASN A 140 5.51 -0.65 -5.93
N VAL A 141 6.57 -1.40 -5.80
CA VAL A 141 7.71 -1.32 -6.72
C VAL A 141 7.35 -2.02 -8.03
N VAL A 142 7.34 -1.25 -9.10
CA VAL A 142 7.12 -1.74 -10.47
C VAL A 142 8.11 -1.03 -11.39
N ASN A 143 8.94 -1.80 -12.10
CA ASN A 143 9.91 -1.26 -13.07
C ASN A 143 10.79 -0.12 -12.53
N GLY A 144 11.25 -0.21 -11.29
CA GLY A 144 12.14 0.78 -10.71
C GLY A 144 11.51 2.16 -10.42
N ASN A 145 10.21 2.23 -10.27
CA ASN A 145 9.48 3.48 -9.96
C ASN A 145 9.78 4.03 -8.56
N ILE A 146 10.27 3.18 -7.65
CA ILE A 146 10.68 3.54 -6.29
C ILE A 146 12.18 3.22 -6.16
N LEU A 147 12.97 4.21 -5.73
CA LEU A 147 14.40 4.06 -5.50
C LEU A 147 14.77 4.61 -4.13
N VAL A 148 15.73 3.96 -3.49
CA VAL A 148 16.32 4.41 -2.22
C VAL A 148 17.80 4.63 -2.46
N GLU A 149 18.29 5.86 -2.25
CA GLU A 149 19.68 6.24 -2.39
C GLU A 149 20.13 7.02 -1.15
N GLY A 150 21.04 6.48 -0.37
CA GLY A 150 21.51 7.10 0.87
C GLY A 150 20.35 7.51 1.77
N ASN A 151 20.21 8.79 2.06
CA ASN A 151 19.14 9.37 2.86
C ASN A 151 18.02 9.99 2.03
N ARG A 152 17.70 9.41 0.87
CA ARG A 152 16.64 9.87 -0.01
C ARG A 152 15.84 8.69 -0.54
N ILE A 153 14.55 8.91 -0.74
CA ILE A 153 13.64 7.97 -1.43
C ILE A 153 12.96 8.69 -2.59
N ARG A 154 12.91 8.03 -3.75
CA ARG A 154 12.12 8.49 -4.89
C ARG A 154 10.79 7.74 -4.91
N LEU A 155 9.70 8.48 -4.90
CA LEU A 155 8.34 7.94 -4.99
C LEU A 155 7.63 8.45 -6.26
N PRO A 156 6.71 7.66 -6.82
CA PRO A 156 5.91 8.10 -7.96
C PRO A 156 5.19 9.42 -7.68
N LYS A 157 5.22 10.34 -8.64
CA LYS A 157 4.66 11.71 -8.54
C LYS A 157 5.38 12.63 -7.55
N LEU A 158 5.83 12.14 -6.40
CA LEU A 158 6.49 12.91 -5.34
C LEU A 158 7.96 13.21 -5.61
N LYS A 159 8.60 12.47 -6.53
CA LYS A 159 10.03 12.57 -6.82
C LYS A 159 10.89 12.20 -5.58
N TRP A 160 12.04 12.84 -5.43
CA TRP A 160 12.98 12.59 -4.32
C TRP A 160 12.53 13.27 -3.04
N ILE A 161 12.46 12.52 -1.95
CA ILE A 161 12.14 13.00 -0.61
C ILE A 161 13.31 12.65 0.31
N SER A 162 13.74 13.58 1.12
CA SER A 162 14.74 13.34 2.18
C SER A 162 14.15 12.43 3.25
N MET A 163 14.96 11.49 3.73
CA MET A 163 14.58 10.60 4.83
C MET A 163 15.74 10.41 5.81
N LYS A 164 15.44 10.05 7.04
CA LYS A 164 16.44 9.64 8.03
C LYS A 164 16.51 8.11 8.04
N LYS A 165 17.54 7.56 7.40
CA LYS A 165 17.82 6.14 7.39
C LYS A 165 18.73 5.80 8.56
N HIS A 166 18.18 5.13 9.57
CA HIS A 166 18.90 4.77 10.81
C HIS A 166 19.32 3.29 10.86
N ARG A 167 18.99 2.54 9.84
CA ARG A 167 19.42 1.13 9.65
C ARG A 167 19.52 0.82 8.17
N GLU A 168 20.45 -0.06 7.82
CA GLU A 168 20.52 -0.63 6.49
C GLU A 168 19.60 -1.85 6.38
N PRO A 169 18.82 -1.98 5.30
CA PRO A 169 18.16 -3.24 4.98
C PRO A 169 19.21 -4.35 4.81
N ALA A 170 18.83 -5.59 5.14
CA ALA A 170 19.71 -6.74 4.91
C ALA A 170 20.09 -6.84 3.42
N GLU A 171 21.32 -7.27 3.12
CA GLU A 171 21.88 -7.29 1.76
C GLU A 171 21.03 -8.06 0.73
N ASN A 172 20.30 -9.09 1.19
CA ASN A 172 19.45 -9.92 0.34
C ASN A 172 17.97 -9.46 0.33
N CYS A 173 17.70 -8.22 0.76
CA CYS A 173 16.35 -7.68 0.78
C CYS A 173 16.02 -6.92 -0.51
N ARG A 174 14.84 -7.19 -1.07
CA ARG A 174 14.28 -6.44 -2.19
C ARG A 174 13.12 -5.58 -1.73
N LEU A 175 13.14 -4.32 -2.08
CA LEU A 175 12.01 -3.42 -1.83
C LEU A 175 10.78 -3.88 -2.61
N LYS A 176 9.66 -4.09 -1.91
CA LYS A 176 8.39 -4.58 -2.48
C LYS A 176 7.36 -3.47 -2.58
N SER A 177 7.19 -2.74 -1.51
CA SER A 177 6.20 -1.66 -1.42
C SER A 177 6.59 -0.64 -0.36
N VAL A 178 5.97 0.52 -0.45
CA VAL A 178 6.07 1.62 0.51
C VAL A 178 4.67 2.00 0.97
N THR A 179 4.52 2.17 2.27
CA THR A 179 3.25 2.64 2.87
C THR A 179 3.52 3.85 3.71
#